data_ffc37e44d9944a2adf54bd9e76bcb40a
#
_entry.id   ffc37e44d9944a2adf54bd9e76bcb40a
#
_cell.length_a   1.000
_cell.length_b   1.000
_cell.length_c   1.000
_cell.angle_alpha   90.00
_cell.angle_beta   90.00
_cell.angle_gamma   90.00
#
_symmetry.space_group_name_H-M   'P 1'
#
loop_
_entity.id
_entity.type
_entity.pdbx_description
1 polymer ?
#
loop_
_entity_poly.entity_id
_entity_poly.type
_entity_poly.pdbx_seq_one_letter_code
_entity_poly.pdbx_strand_id
1 'polypeptide(L)'
;INKLKKGERLFILNGDIITDLNFKKILKYYEKITFDILVFVYQKKTKSSFGIIETRGLNLTRIVEKPTSLSKINTGIYIINSDIISLIPKNSFFTMVDLINLSLKLKKKVIIHEFTEKWKSIESPEDLKQ
;
A
#
# COMPACT_ATOMS: atom_id res chain seq x y z
N ILE A 1 8.77 -1.47 22.32
CA ILE A 1 9.76 -1.61 21.23
C ILE A 1 11.05 -2.30 21.72
N ASN A 2 11.37 -2.23 23.01
CA ASN A 2 12.61 -2.82 23.58
C ASN A 2 12.70 -4.37 23.57
N LYS A 3 11.74 -5.09 22.97
CA LYS A 3 11.73 -6.55 22.90
C LYS A 3 11.89 -7.13 21.49
N LEU A 4 11.98 -6.27 20.46
CA LEU A 4 12.13 -6.76 19.08
C LEU A 4 13.58 -7.18 18.85
N LYS A 5 13.75 -8.39 18.33
CA LYS A 5 15.06 -8.88 17.90
C LYS A 5 15.40 -8.30 16.53
N LYS A 6 16.69 -8.09 16.29
CA LYS A 6 17.19 -7.65 14.99
C LYS A 6 16.77 -8.65 13.90
N GLY A 7 16.23 -8.15 12.79
CA GLY A 7 15.80 -8.98 11.67
C GLY A 7 14.43 -9.65 11.84
N GLU A 8 13.72 -9.42 12.95
CA GLU A 8 12.33 -9.85 13.06
C GLU A 8 11.44 -9.10 12.06
N ARG A 9 10.43 -9.79 11.56
CA ARG A 9 9.41 -9.21 10.70
C ARG A 9 8.19 -8.83 11.50
N LEU A 10 7.74 -7.60 11.31
CA LEU A 10 6.54 -7.07 11.90
C LEU A 10 5.45 -6.98 10.85
N PHE A 11 4.29 -7.52 11.18
CA PHE A 11 3.08 -7.36 10.41
C PHE A 11 2.31 -6.14 10.93
N ILE A 12 2.08 -5.16 10.08
CA ILE A 12 1.38 -3.92 10.41
C ILE A 12 0.11 -3.85 9.57
N LEU A 13 -0.99 -3.56 10.24
CA LEU A 13 -2.31 -3.50 9.65
C LEU A 13 -3.06 -2.29 10.21
N ASN A 14 -3.67 -1.48 9.32
CA ASN A 14 -4.61 -0.46 9.77
C ASN A 14 -5.83 -1.12 10.40
N GLY A 15 -6.42 -0.48 11.43
CA GLY A 15 -7.51 -1.05 12.22
C GLY A 15 -8.87 -1.04 11.52
N ASP A 16 -8.99 -0.42 10.36
CA ASP A 16 -10.22 -0.18 9.59
C ASP A 16 -10.33 -1.04 8.32
N ILE A 17 -9.59 -2.16 8.25
CA ILE A 17 -9.51 -3.00 7.05
C ILE A 17 -10.31 -4.29 7.22
N ILE A 18 -11.09 -4.63 6.18
CA ILE A 18 -11.71 -5.94 5.99
C ILE A 18 -11.11 -6.59 4.75
N THR A 19 -10.60 -7.82 4.88
CA THR A 19 -9.97 -8.53 3.77
C THR A 19 -10.09 -10.05 3.91
N ASP A 20 -10.12 -10.75 2.78
CA ASP A 20 -10.10 -12.21 2.69
C ASP A 20 -8.68 -12.77 2.44
N LEU A 21 -7.64 -11.93 2.61
CA LEU A 21 -6.26 -12.35 2.42
C LEU A 21 -5.85 -13.48 3.37
N ASN A 22 -5.25 -14.51 2.80
CA ASN A 22 -4.65 -15.59 3.59
C ASN A 22 -3.23 -15.20 4.00
N PHE A 23 -3.11 -14.47 5.11
CA PHE A 23 -1.82 -13.98 5.61
C PHE A 23 -0.81 -15.10 5.90
N LYS A 24 -1.27 -16.26 6.39
CA LYS A 24 -0.38 -17.41 6.64
C LYS A 24 0.28 -17.90 5.34
N LYS A 25 -0.48 -17.99 4.24
CA LYS A 25 0.06 -18.38 2.92
C LYS A 25 1.05 -17.34 2.40
N ILE A 26 0.72 -16.07 2.55
CA ILE A 26 1.57 -14.95 2.12
C ILE A 26 2.87 -14.91 2.92
N LEU A 27 2.82 -15.00 4.24
CA LEU A 27 4.01 -15.03 5.09
C LEU A 27 4.95 -16.19 4.72
N LYS A 28 4.39 -17.38 4.45
CA LYS A 28 5.16 -18.54 3.99
C LYS A 28 5.83 -18.28 2.63
N TYR A 29 5.13 -17.63 1.70
CA TYR A 29 5.69 -17.28 0.38
C TYR A 29 6.89 -16.35 0.51
N TYR A 30 6.79 -15.33 1.38
CA TYR A 30 7.85 -14.34 1.58
C TYR A 30 8.92 -14.77 2.60
N GLU A 31 8.82 -15.94 3.23
CA GLU A 31 9.73 -16.39 4.28
C GLU A 31 11.20 -16.35 3.85
N LYS A 32 11.49 -16.76 2.60
CA LYS A 32 12.85 -16.82 2.04
C LYS A 32 13.23 -15.59 1.20
N ILE A 33 12.33 -14.62 1.03
CA ILE A 33 12.57 -13.41 0.24
C ILE A 33 13.10 -12.30 1.15
N THR A 34 14.26 -11.78 0.84
CA THR A 34 14.85 -10.66 1.58
C THR A 34 14.24 -9.34 1.13
N PHE A 35 13.74 -8.55 2.06
CA PHE A 35 13.25 -7.19 1.86
C PHE A 35 13.29 -6.41 3.17
N ASP A 36 13.27 -5.09 3.09
CA ASP A 36 13.15 -4.20 4.24
C ASP A 36 11.68 -3.87 4.53
N ILE A 37 10.89 -3.61 3.49
CA ILE A 37 9.45 -3.34 3.56
C ILE A 37 8.74 -4.09 2.44
N LEU A 38 7.64 -4.77 2.77
CA LEU A 38 6.67 -5.30 1.83
C LEU A 38 5.36 -4.52 1.98
N VAL A 39 4.93 -3.86 0.91
CA VAL A 39 3.69 -3.09 0.84
C VAL A 39 2.63 -3.91 0.11
N PHE A 40 1.48 -4.09 0.73
CA PHE A 40 0.35 -4.74 0.06
C PHE A 40 -0.40 -3.73 -0.80
N VAL A 41 -0.66 -4.10 -2.03
CA VAL A 41 -1.20 -3.23 -3.06
C VAL A 41 -2.45 -3.86 -3.68
N TYR A 42 -3.54 -3.10 -3.70
CA TYR A 42 -4.78 -3.50 -4.35
C TYR A 42 -4.94 -2.80 -5.70
N GLN A 43 -5.30 -3.57 -6.73
CA GLN A 43 -5.57 -3.03 -8.05
C GLN A 43 -7.01 -2.53 -8.15
N LYS A 44 -7.20 -1.22 -8.22
CA LYS A 44 -8.52 -0.60 -8.37
C LYS A 44 -8.77 -0.19 -9.82
N LYS A 45 -9.84 -0.73 -10.41
CA LYS A 45 -10.38 -0.26 -11.69
C LYS A 45 -11.34 0.90 -11.43
N THR A 46 -11.10 2.04 -12.06
CA THR A 46 -11.99 3.20 -11.99
C THR A 46 -12.43 3.56 -13.41
N LYS A 47 -13.73 3.51 -13.67
CA LYS A 47 -14.31 3.93 -14.95
C LYS A 47 -14.74 5.38 -14.82
N SER A 48 -14.25 6.25 -15.71
CA SER A 48 -14.76 7.63 -15.79
C SER A 48 -16.21 7.61 -16.32
N SER A 49 -17.06 8.48 -15.78
CA SER A 49 -18.41 8.71 -16.32
C SER A 49 -18.39 9.65 -17.52
N PHE A 50 -17.26 10.30 -17.77
CA PHE A 50 -17.08 11.34 -18.80
C PHE A 50 -15.95 10.98 -19.76
N GLY A 51 -15.97 11.60 -20.94
CA GLY A 51 -14.84 11.64 -21.85
C GLY A 51 -13.68 12.42 -21.21
N ILE A 52 -12.47 11.89 -21.31
CA ILE A 52 -11.25 12.56 -20.85
C ILE A 52 -10.57 13.21 -22.03
N ILE A 53 -10.24 14.49 -21.87
CA ILE A 53 -9.61 15.33 -22.90
C ILE A 53 -8.13 15.47 -22.58
N GLU A 54 -7.29 15.19 -23.57
CA GLU A 54 -5.85 15.48 -23.52
C GLU A 54 -5.57 16.72 -24.36
N THR A 55 -4.75 17.63 -23.85
CA THR A 55 -4.43 18.90 -24.54
C THR A 55 -2.93 19.16 -24.59
N ARG A 56 -2.51 19.96 -25.58
CA ARG A 56 -1.18 20.56 -25.64
C ARG A 56 -1.35 22.07 -25.80
N GLY A 57 -1.22 22.79 -24.68
CA GLY A 57 -1.67 24.20 -24.63
C GLY A 57 -3.18 24.29 -24.86
N LEU A 58 -3.62 25.10 -25.81
CA LEU A 58 -5.02 25.23 -26.18
C LEU A 58 -5.49 24.20 -27.24
N ASN A 59 -4.58 23.39 -27.75
CA ASN A 59 -4.93 22.43 -28.80
C ASN A 59 -5.37 21.12 -28.17
N LEU A 60 -6.54 20.63 -28.54
CA LEU A 60 -7.03 19.30 -28.20
C LEU A 60 -6.22 18.27 -28.98
N THR A 61 -5.61 17.30 -28.28
CA THR A 61 -4.82 16.24 -28.91
C THR A 61 -5.55 14.92 -28.96
N ARG A 62 -6.44 14.65 -27.96
CA ARG A 62 -7.18 13.39 -27.89
C ARG A 62 -8.43 13.52 -27.02
N ILE A 63 -9.46 12.72 -27.35
CA ILE A 63 -10.61 12.45 -26.49
C ILE A 63 -10.72 10.94 -26.31
N VAL A 64 -10.85 10.49 -25.06
CA VAL A 64 -11.09 9.08 -24.73
C VAL A 64 -12.41 8.99 -23.99
N GLU A 65 -13.41 8.38 -24.62
CA GLU A 65 -14.75 8.24 -24.04
C GLU A 65 -14.74 7.20 -22.90
N LYS A 66 -15.20 7.65 -21.71
CA LYS A 66 -15.38 6.82 -20.52
C LYS A 66 -14.22 5.83 -20.25
N PRO A 67 -12.97 6.30 -20.19
CA PRO A 67 -11.83 5.42 -20.05
C PRO A 67 -11.86 4.69 -18.71
N THR A 68 -11.32 3.47 -18.72
CA THR A 68 -11.02 2.73 -17.51
C THR A 68 -9.56 2.92 -17.15
N SER A 69 -9.30 3.42 -15.97
CA SER A 69 -7.95 3.51 -15.39
C SER A 69 -7.72 2.42 -14.37
N LEU A 70 -6.49 1.94 -14.32
CA LEU A 70 -6.01 1.02 -13.29
C LEU A 70 -5.08 1.78 -12.36
N SER A 71 -5.42 1.81 -11.07
CA SER A 71 -4.59 2.41 -10.04
C SER A 71 -4.15 1.35 -9.04
N LYS A 72 -2.89 1.39 -8.64
CA LYS A 72 -2.37 0.60 -7.53
C LYS A 72 -2.50 1.43 -6.27
N ILE A 73 -3.33 0.98 -5.33
CA ILE A 73 -3.58 1.70 -4.09
C ILE A 73 -2.89 1.03 -2.92
N ASN A 74 -2.40 1.85 -1.99
CA ASN A 74 -1.87 1.40 -0.72
C ASN A 74 -3.01 0.92 0.18
N THR A 75 -2.92 -0.31 0.66
CA THR A 75 -4.01 -0.94 1.40
C THR A 75 -3.96 -0.75 2.90
N GLY A 76 -2.90 -0.13 3.43
CA GLY A 76 -2.68 -0.05 4.88
C GLY A 76 -2.20 -1.37 5.49
N ILE A 77 -1.68 -2.29 4.68
CA ILE A 77 -1.15 -3.58 5.11
C ILE A 77 0.34 -3.65 4.73
N TYR A 78 1.19 -4.02 5.69
CA TYR A 78 2.64 -4.03 5.50
C TYR A 78 3.30 -5.16 6.25
N ILE A 79 4.45 -5.61 5.75
CA ILE A 79 5.41 -6.38 6.53
C ILE A 79 6.72 -5.61 6.50
N ILE A 80 7.26 -5.28 7.67
CA ILE A 80 8.52 -4.55 7.78
C ILE A 80 9.55 -5.35 8.56
N ASN A 81 10.82 -5.19 8.20
CA ASN A 81 11.91 -5.66 9.03
C ASN A 81 12.06 -4.74 10.26
N SER A 82 12.26 -5.31 11.43
CA SER A 82 12.42 -4.53 12.68
C SER A 82 13.51 -3.48 12.62
N ASP A 83 14.54 -3.68 11.80
CA ASP A 83 15.64 -2.73 11.63
C ASP A 83 15.18 -1.38 11.06
N ILE A 84 14.08 -1.37 10.29
CA ILE A 84 13.51 -0.16 9.70
C ILE A 84 12.89 0.77 10.75
N ILE A 85 12.48 0.23 11.90
CA ILE A 85 11.90 1.03 13.00
C ILE A 85 12.88 2.11 13.49
N SER A 86 14.18 1.85 13.42
CA SER A 86 15.20 2.83 13.80
C SER A 86 15.18 4.12 12.96
N LEU A 87 14.54 4.10 11.79
CA LEU A 87 14.37 5.27 10.93
C LEU A 87 13.23 6.19 11.38
N ILE A 88 12.36 5.71 12.27
CA ILE A 88 11.23 6.50 12.78
C ILE A 88 11.77 7.51 13.81
N PRO A 89 11.62 8.82 13.56
CA PRO A 89 12.09 9.83 14.48
C PRO A 89 11.33 9.76 15.81
N LYS A 90 12.04 9.96 16.90
CA LYS A 90 11.42 10.02 18.24
C LYS A 90 10.65 11.33 18.42
N ASN A 91 9.51 11.25 19.12
CA ASN A 91 8.71 12.40 19.52
C ASN A 91 8.19 13.29 18.38
N SER A 92 7.95 12.71 17.20
CA SER A 92 7.35 13.42 16.06
C SER A 92 6.27 12.56 15.41
N PHE A 93 5.32 13.23 14.76
CA PHE A 93 4.34 12.55 13.91
C PHE A 93 5.05 11.99 12.67
N PHE A 94 4.86 10.72 12.41
CA PHE A 94 5.51 10.03 11.29
C PHE A 94 4.62 8.89 10.79
N THR A 95 4.22 8.95 9.53
CA THR A 95 3.31 7.98 8.93
C THR A 95 4.04 6.80 8.31
N MET A 96 3.30 5.73 7.97
CA MET A 96 3.86 4.62 7.18
C MET A 96 4.30 5.08 5.78
N VAL A 97 3.61 6.06 5.21
CA VAL A 97 4.00 6.65 3.91
C VAL A 97 5.35 7.37 4.02
N ASP A 98 5.55 8.12 5.12
CA ASP A 98 6.84 8.78 5.38
C ASP A 98 7.96 7.75 5.55
N LEU A 99 7.71 6.68 6.29
CA LEU A 99 8.67 5.60 6.50
C LEU A 99 9.05 4.91 5.17
N ILE A 100 8.07 4.62 4.32
CA ILE A 100 8.29 4.02 3.00
C ILE A 100 9.12 4.96 2.13
N ASN A 101 8.72 6.24 2.04
CA ASN A 101 9.43 7.23 1.23
C ASN A 101 10.87 7.46 1.71
N LEU A 102 11.08 7.53 3.03
CA LEU A 102 12.43 7.62 3.60
C LEU A 102 13.25 6.37 3.29
N SER A 103 12.64 5.18 3.40
CA SER A 103 13.31 3.92 3.09
C SER A 103 13.74 3.85 1.62
N LEU A 104 12.87 4.27 0.69
CA LEU A 104 13.20 4.38 -0.74
C LEU A 104 14.36 5.36 -0.98
N LYS A 105 14.33 6.52 -0.35
CA LYS A 105 15.41 7.53 -0.42
C LYS A 105 16.74 7.00 0.09
N LEU A 106 16.72 6.15 1.11
CA LEU A 106 17.88 5.46 1.67
C LEU A 106 18.26 4.17 0.91
N LYS A 107 17.67 3.93 -0.25
CA LYS A 107 17.89 2.75 -1.11
C LYS A 107 17.63 1.41 -0.40
N LYS A 108 16.72 1.39 0.56
CA LYS A 108 16.23 0.16 1.18
C LYS A 108 15.39 -0.65 0.19
N LYS A 109 15.36 -1.96 0.37
CA LYS A 109 14.60 -2.86 -0.48
C LYS A 109 13.13 -2.85 -0.12
N VAL A 110 12.36 -2.00 -0.80
CA VAL A 110 10.91 -1.93 -0.69
C VAL A 110 10.28 -2.68 -1.86
N ILE A 111 9.48 -3.70 -1.57
CA ILE A 111 8.79 -4.53 -2.58
C ILE A 111 7.28 -4.47 -2.38
N ILE A 112 6.51 -4.91 -3.37
CA ILE A 112 5.05 -4.97 -3.29
C ILE A 112 4.53 -6.40 -3.35
N HIS A 113 3.39 -6.64 -2.70
CA HIS A 113 2.52 -7.78 -2.91
C HIS A 113 1.20 -7.29 -3.49
N GLU A 114 0.99 -7.56 -4.76
CA GLU A 114 -0.25 -7.21 -5.46
C GLU A 114 -1.26 -8.34 -5.32
N PHE A 115 -2.51 -8.02 -5.00
CA PHE A 115 -3.56 -9.00 -4.77
C PHE A 115 -4.90 -8.52 -5.34
N THR A 116 -5.81 -9.46 -5.52
CA THR A 116 -7.16 -9.23 -6.08
C THR A 116 -8.28 -9.74 -5.17
N GLU A 117 -7.93 -10.35 -4.06
CA GLU A 117 -8.86 -10.81 -3.03
C GLU A 117 -9.64 -9.63 -2.46
N LYS A 118 -10.79 -9.90 -1.85
CA LYS A 118 -11.62 -8.86 -1.24
C LYS A 118 -10.81 -8.02 -0.26
N TRP A 119 -10.89 -6.71 -0.45
CA TRP A 119 -10.30 -5.71 0.44
C TRP A 119 -11.21 -4.49 0.47
N LYS A 120 -11.44 -3.96 1.67
CA LYS A 120 -12.20 -2.75 1.92
C LYS A 120 -11.63 -2.01 3.12
N SER A 121 -11.51 -0.70 3.02
CA SER A 121 -11.30 0.20 4.15
C SER A 121 -12.65 0.70 4.64
N ILE A 122 -12.86 0.73 5.95
CA ILE A 122 -14.07 1.25 6.58
C ILE A 122 -13.83 2.74 6.87
N GLU A 123 -14.39 3.59 6.03
CA GLU A 123 -14.22 5.05 6.13
C GLU A 123 -15.40 5.72 6.88
N SER A 124 -16.54 5.01 6.96
CA SER A 124 -17.76 5.51 7.59
C SER A 124 -18.55 4.38 8.26
N PRO A 125 -19.46 4.69 9.21
CA PRO A 125 -20.35 3.70 9.82
C PRO A 125 -21.26 2.96 8.81
N GLU A 126 -21.58 3.58 7.69
CA GLU A 126 -22.35 3.01 6.60
C GLU A 126 -21.62 1.84 5.94
N ASP A 127 -20.31 1.86 5.92
CA ASP A 127 -19.47 0.80 5.34
C ASP A 127 -19.56 -0.53 6.10
N LEU A 128 -19.98 -0.50 7.36
CA LEU A 128 -20.18 -1.69 8.19
C LEU A 128 -21.48 -2.45 7.87
N LYS A 129 -22.39 -1.83 7.13
CA LYS A 129 -23.73 -2.38 6.84
C LYS A 129 -23.79 -3.18 5.53
N GLN A 130 -22.67 -3.37 4.85
CA GLN A 130 -22.58 -4.08 3.56
C GLN A 130 -21.91 -5.43 3.67
#